data_1688ecf618f760105b55d185e7a41ebe
#
_entry.id   1688ecf618f760105b55d185e7a41ebe
#
_cell.length_a   1.000
_cell.length_b   1.000
_cell.length_c   1.000
_cell.angle_alpha   90.00
_cell.angle_beta   90.00
_cell.angle_gamma   90.00
#
_symmetry.space_group_name_H-M   'P 1'
#
loop_
_entity.id
_entity.type
_entity.pdbx_description
1 polymer ?
#
loop_
_entity_poly.entity_id
_entity_poly.type
_entity_poly.pdbx_seq_one_letter_code
_entity_poly.pdbx_strand_id
1 'polypeptide(L)' 'MTVYVVQEVQGRNIASARQYGEFEVLLPSNTQIMLSAAPSVRRMKNILRGFKDEDYLLLIGDPAAIGVACSIAAFYNQ' A
#
# COMPACT_ATOMS: atom_id res chain seq x y z
N MET A 1 -10.84 9.12 5.65
CA MET A 1 -9.80 8.23 6.17
C MET A 1 -9.72 6.96 5.35
N THR A 2 -8.52 6.61 4.93
CA THR A 2 -8.30 5.44 4.09
C THR A 2 -7.16 4.62 4.69
N VAL A 3 -7.32 3.30 4.65
CA VAL A 3 -6.24 2.36 5.01
C VAL A 3 -5.68 1.83 3.69
N TYR A 4 -4.48 2.25 3.34
CA TYR A 4 -3.80 1.76 2.14
C TYR A 4 -3.06 0.48 2.50
N VAL A 5 -3.51 -0.64 1.93
CA VAL A 5 -2.90 -1.94 2.15
C VAL A 5 -1.80 -2.11 1.10
N VAL A 6 -0.55 -2.24 1.53
CA VAL A 6 0.57 -2.29 0.60
C VAL A 6 0.41 -3.44 -0.38
N GLN A 7 0.16 -4.62 0.14
CA GLN A 7 -0.04 -5.78 -0.73
C GLN A 7 -1.02 -6.74 -0.08
N GLU A 8 -1.97 -7.25 -0.88
CA GLU A 8 -2.89 -8.27 -0.37
C GLU A 8 -2.11 -9.54 -0.07
N VAL A 9 -2.37 -10.12 1.11
CA VAL A 9 -1.76 -11.39 1.51
C VAL A 9 -2.86 -12.39 1.74
N GLN A 10 -2.90 -13.46 0.94
CA GLN A 10 -3.93 -14.48 1.04
C GLN A 10 -3.87 -15.16 2.40
N GLY A 11 -5.05 -15.40 2.97
CA GLY A 11 -5.16 -16.05 4.26
C GLY A 11 -4.95 -15.15 5.46
N ARG A 12 -4.51 -13.92 5.25
CA ARG A 12 -4.32 -12.98 6.34
C ARG A 12 -5.62 -12.23 6.61
N ASN A 13 -6.06 -12.24 7.85
CA ASN A 13 -7.26 -11.52 8.26
C ASN A 13 -6.88 -10.10 8.68
N ILE A 14 -7.31 -9.12 7.89
CA ILE A 14 -7.07 -7.71 8.18
C ILE A 14 -8.35 -6.97 8.55
N ALA A 15 -9.42 -7.70 8.84
CA ALA A 15 -10.72 -7.09 9.10
C ALA A 15 -10.69 -6.07 10.24
N SER A 16 -9.85 -6.30 11.25
CA SER A 16 -9.74 -5.38 12.39
C SER A 16 -9.23 -4.01 11.98
N ALA A 17 -8.52 -3.89 10.86
CA ALA A 17 -8.02 -2.61 10.41
C ALA A 17 -9.12 -1.71 9.83
N ARG A 18 -10.32 -2.25 9.56
CA ARG A 18 -11.44 -1.46 9.06
C ARG A 18 -11.85 -0.34 10.01
N GLN A 19 -11.55 -0.49 11.29
CA GLN A 19 -11.87 0.57 12.27
C GLN A 19 -11.12 1.87 11.96
N TYR A 20 -10.06 1.81 11.16
CA TYR A 20 -9.26 2.99 10.82
C TYR A 20 -9.65 3.62 9.49
N GLY A 21 -10.57 3.01 8.73
CA GLY A 21 -11.03 3.59 7.49
C GLY A 21 -11.31 2.55 6.40
N GLU A 22 -11.60 3.04 5.23
CA GLU A 22 -11.84 2.19 4.06
C GLU A 22 -10.52 1.64 3.52
N PHE A 23 -10.58 0.44 2.94
CA PHE A 23 -9.38 -0.21 2.40
C PHE A 23 -9.16 0.17 0.94
N GLU A 24 -7.89 0.42 0.62
CA GLU A 24 -7.44 0.61 -0.75
C GLU A 24 -6.18 -0.24 -0.91
N VAL A 25 -6.23 -1.27 -1.76
CA VAL A 25 -5.11 -2.19 -1.92
C VAL A 25 -4.18 -1.68 -3.03
N LEU A 26 -2.89 -1.58 -2.73
CA LEU A 26 -1.90 -1.08 -3.68
C LEU A 26 -1.49 -2.16 -4.69
N LEU A 27 -1.18 -3.35 -4.21
CA LEU A 27 -0.70 -4.44 -5.05
C LEU A 27 -1.47 -5.73 -4.79
N PRO A 28 -1.78 -6.51 -5.83
CA PRO A 28 -2.38 -7.83 -5.64
C PRO A 28 -1.40 -8.82 -5.01
N SER A 29 -1.92 -9.92 -4.46
CA SER A 29 -1.13 -10.87 -3.69
C SER A 29 -0.03 -11.56 -4.51
N ASN A 30 -0.22 -11.68 -5.81
CA ASN A 30 0.73 -12.38 -6.67
C ASN A 30 1.79 -11.47 -7.29
N THR A 31 1.81 -10.20 -6.94
CA THR A 31 2.78 -9.26 -7.50
C THR A 31 4.15 -9.50 -6.87
N GLN A 32 5.17 -9.61 -7.71
CA GLN A 32 6.56 -9.67 -7.28
C GLN A 32 7.25 -8.41 -7.77
N ILE A 33 7.50 -7.49 -6.85
CA ILE A 33 7.98 -6.16 -7.22
C ILE A 33 9.33 -6.20 -7.93
N MET A 34 10.17 -7.18 -7.62
CA MET A 34 11.46 -7.32 -8.27
C MET A 34 11.34 -7.65 -9.75
N LEU A 35 10.25 -8.32 -10.15
CA LEU A 35 10.00 -8.69 -11.55
C LEU A 35 9.15 -7.64 -12.27
N SER A 36 8.46 -6.78 -11.54
CA SER A 36 7.51 -5.83 -12.12
C SER A 36 7.65 -4.47 -11.46
N ALA A 37 8.90 -4.02 -11.23
CA ALA A 37 9.14 -2.81 -10.45
C ALA A 37 8.49 -1.57 -11.06
N ALA A 38 8.70 -1.31 -12.35
CA ALA A 38 8.20 -0.08 -12.96
C ALA A 38 6.67 0.00 -12.94
N PRO A 39 5.91 -1.03 -13.37
CA PRO A 39 4.46 -0.98 -13.30
C PRO A 39 3.95 -0.89 -11.86
N SER A 40 4.59 -1.60 -10.93
CA SER A 40 4.18 -1.61 -9.53
C SER A 40 4.36 -0.22 -8.89
N VAL A 41 5.50 0.40 -9.12
CA VAL A 41 5.78 1.75 -8.59
C VAL A 41 4.79 2.75 -9.19
N ARG A 42 4.52 2.66 -10.48
CA ARG A 42 3.57 3.56 -11.13
C ARG A 42 2.18 3.42 -10.53
N ARG A 43 1.74 2.19 -10.31
CA ARG A 43 0.43 1.92 -9.71
C ARG A 43 0.36 2.49 -8.29
N MET A 44 1.40 2.27 -7.48
CA MET A 44 1.45 2.79 -6.13
C MET A 44 1.43 4.32 -6.11
N LYS A 45 2.18 4.96 -7.01
CA LYS A 45 2.19 6.42 -7.09
C LYS A 45 0.81 6.96 -7.43
N ASN A 46 0.11 6.33 -8.37
CA ASN A 46 -1.22 6.79 -8.76
C ASN A 46 -2.20 6.68 -7.61
N ILE A 47 -2.16 5.59 -6.85
CA ILE A 47 -3.08 5.36 -5.74
C ILE A 47 -2.72 6.26 -4.54
N LEU A 48 -1.43 6.37 -4.21
CA LEU A 48 -0.98 7.11 -3.02
C LEU A 48 -0.91 8.61 -3.23
N ARG A 49 -1.21 9.09 -4.43
CA ARG A 49 -1.14 10.53 -4.72
C ARG A 49 -2.00 11.36 -3.77
N GLY A 50 -3.09 10.79 -3.28
CA GLY A 50 -3.98 11.45 -2.34
C GLY A 50 -3.73 11.14 -0.87
N PHE A 51 -2.61 10.51 -0.55
CA PHE A 51 -2.31 10.13 0.84
C PHE A 51 -2.21 11.38 1.73
N LYS A 52 -2.89 11.34 2.88
CA LYS A 52 -2.99 12.48 3.80
C LYS A 52 -2.63 12.05 5.21
N ASP A 53 -2.51 13.04 6.11
CA ASP A 53 -2.14 12.80 7.50
C ASP A 53 -3.11 11.86 8.24
N GLU A 54 -4.39 11.90 7.89
CA GLU A 54 -5.40 11.07 8.54
C GLU A 54 -5.49 9.66 7.96
N ASP A 55 -4.72 9.36 6.94
CA ASP A 55 -4.72 8.04 6.32
C ASP A 55 -3.69 7.13 6.96
N TYR A 56 -3.87 5.83 6.77
CA TYR A 56 -2.98 4.81 7.31
C TYR A 56 -2.37 3.98 6.20
N LEU A 57 -1.18 3.46 6.46
CA LEU A 57 -0.52 2.54 5.56
C LEU A 57 -0.35 1.21 6.30
N LEU A 58 -1.00 0.16 5.81
CA LEU A 58 -0.91 -1.17 6.43
C LEU A 58 0.24 -1.93 5.80
N LEU A 59 1.28 -2.16 6.59
CA LEU A 59 2.58 -2.67 6.11
C LEU A 59 2.59 -4.19 6.10
N ILE A 60 1.92 -4.79 5.12
CA ILE A 60 1.94 -6.23 4.91
C ILE A 60 2.32 -6.51 3.46
N GLY A 61 2.92 -7.68 3.24
CA GLY A 61 3.33 -8.12 1.91
C GLY A 61 4.84 -8.19 1.77
N ASP A 62 5.32 -8.04 0.55
CA ASP A 62 6.73 -8.08 0.21
C ASP A 62 7.46 -6.91 0.89
N PRO A 63 8.55 -7.17 1.64
CA PRO A 63 9.31 -6.09 2.29
C PRO A 63 9.78 -5.01 1.33
N ALA A 64 10.18 -5.36 0.11
CA ALA A 64 10.59 -4.37 -0.88
C ALA A 64 9.41 -3.47 -1.26
N ALA A 65 8.22 -4.05 -1.41
CA ALA A 65 7.02 -3.28 -1.72
C ALA A 65 6.67 -2.34 -0.56
N ILE A 66 6.80 -2.81 0.67
CA ILE A 66 6.56 -2.00 1.86
C ILE A 66 7.49 -0.77 1.87
N GLY A 67 8.77 -0.98 1.62
CA GLY A 67 9.74 0.12 1.59
C GLY A 67 9.41 1.14 0.51
N VAL A 68 9.07 0.70 -0.68
CA VAL A 68 8.70 1.59 -1.77
C VAL A 68 7.42 2.37 -1.43
N ALA A 69 6.42 1.68 -0.89
CA ALA A 69 5.16 2.33 -0.52
C ALA A 69 5.37 3.41 0.54
N CYS A 70 6.19 3.13 1.54
CA CYS A 70 6.50 4.11 2.58
C CYS A 70 7.18 5.35 1.99
N SER A 71 8.13 5.14 1.08
CA SER A 71 8.83 6.25 0.43
C SER A 71 7.88 7.12 -0.38
N ILE A 72 6.98 6.49 -1.13
CA ILE A 72 6.01 7.22 -1.96
C ILE A 72 5.03 8.00 -1.08
N ALA A 73 4.51 7.37 -0.04
CA ALA A 73 3.57 8.03 0.87
C ALA A 73 4.22 9.23 1.53
N ALA A 74 5.46 9.08 1.99
CA ALA A 74 6.21 10.18 2.62
C ALA A 74 6.42 11.33 1.64
N PHE A 75 6.70 11.03 0.38
CA PHE A 75 6.88 12.04 -0.65
C PHE A 75 5.62 12.87 -0.85
N TYR A 76 4.48 12.21 -0.97
CA TYR A 76 3.22 12.92 -1.23
C TYR A 76 2.67 13.63 0.01
N ASN A 77 3.13 13.26 1.19
CA ASN A 77 2.62 13.81 2.44
C ASN A 77 3.62 14.79 3.09
N GLN A 78 4.36 15.48 2.28
CA GLN A 78 5.33 16.47 2.78
C GLN A 78 4.63 17.71 3.34
#